data_1cb558a6b4cad2f444ed525deb104010
#
_entry.id   1cb558a6b4cad2f444ed525deb104010
#
_cell.length_a   1.000
_cell.length_b   1.000
_cell.length_c   1.000
_cell.angle_alpha   90.00
_cell.angle_beta   90.00
_cell.angle_gamma   90.00
#
_symmetry.space_group_name_H-M   'P 1'
#
loop_
_entity.id
_entity.type
_entity.pdbx_description
1 polymer ?
#
loop_
_entity_poly.entity_id
_entity_poly.type
_entity_poly.pdbx_seq_one_letter_code
_entity_poly.pdbx_strand_id
1 'polypeptide(L)'
;MFEDFGLYKSSDLAELFFSTEMKANAGSRFYYENLCTYMLGRVVEKVSGQIMLDYLKPRLFDKLEITNPQWNMCPGGHTFCAGGLYLTTEELSRIGVTLLQNGVYKDEQIVAADYVWSIVCH
;
A
#
# COMPACT_ATOMS: atom_id res chain seq x y z
N MET A 1 -14.85 13.01 -2.41
CA MET A 1 -13.79 11.96 -2.33
C MET A 1 -14.08 10.75 -3.22
N PHE A 2 -15.33 10.48 -3.60
CA PHE A 2 -15.67 9.36 -4.50
C PHE A 2 -15.87 9.76 -5.97
N GLU A 3 -15.81 11.04 -6.30
CA GLU A 3 -16.01 11.55 -7.66
C GLU A 3 -14.82 11.32 -8.59
N ASP A 4 -13.62 11.14 -8.02
CA ASP A 4 -12.40 10.91 -8.81
C ASP A 4 -12.25 9.48 -9.36
N PHE A 5 -13.06 8.52 -8.89
CA PHE A 5 -13.06 7.17 -9.48
C PHE A 5 -13.45 7.14 -10.97
N GLY A 6 -14.06 8.21 -11.47
CA GLY A 6 -14.33 8.37 -12.91
C GLY A 6 -13.07 8.57 -13.76
N LEU A 7 -11.99 9.10 -13.18
CA LEU A 7 -10.70 9.29 -13.85
C LEU A 7 -9.95 7.97 -14.03
N TYR A 8 -10.20 6.96 -13.19
CA TYR A 8 -9.56 5.64 -13.24
C TYR A 8 -10.22 4.69 -14.27
N LYS A 9 -10.97 5.22 -15.24
CA LYS A 9 -11.41 4.45 -16.42
C LYS A 9 -10.27 4.17 -17.41
N SER A 10 -9.10 4.79 -17.22
CA SER A 10 -7.91 4.42 -17.97
C SER A 10 -7.54 2.98 -17.66
N SER A 11 -7.35 2.17 -18.67
CA SER A 11 -6.90 0.77 -18.55
C SER A 11 -5.47 0.67 -17.98
N ASP A 12 -4.70 1.76 -17.99
CA ASP A 12 -3.34 1.84 -17.46
C ASP A 12 -3.13 3.11 -16.63
N LEU A 13 -3.19 2.93 -15.29
CA LEU A 13 -2.95 4.01 -14.34
C LEU A 13 -1.47 4.43 -14.29
N ALA A 14 -0.54 3.57 -14.70
CA ALA A 14 0.86 3.92 -14.78
C ALA A 14 1.12 4.88 -15.96
N GLU A 15 0.47 4.64 -17.11
CA GLU A 15 0.51 5.56 -18.23
C GLU A 15 -0.06 6.94 -17.84
N LEU A 16 -1.20 6.95 -17.15
CA LEU A 16 -1.78 8.17 -16.60
C LEU A 16 -0.80 8.91 -15.70
N PHE A 17 -0.15 8.21 -14.77
CA PHE A 17 0.85 8.80 -13.86
C PHE A 17 1.99 9.47 -14.65
N PHE A 18 2.57 8.77 -15.62
CA PHE A 18 3.68 9.30 -16.41
C PHE A 18 3.27 10.40 -17.40
N SER A 19 1.99 10.54 -17.73
CA SER A 19 1.47 11.61 -18.57
C SER A 19 1.24 12.92 -17.81
N THR A 20 1.29 12.90 -16.46
CA THR A 20 1.09 14.09 -15.63
C THR A 20 2.38 14.90 -15.49
N GLU A 21 2.26 16.22 -15.50
CA GLU A 21 3.41 17.10 -15.27
C GLU A 21 3.82 17.12 -13.78
N MET A 22 5.12 17.14 -13.55
CA MET A 22 5.68 17.34 -12.22
C MET A 22 5.45 18.79 -11.75
N LYS A 23 4.71 18.96 -10.66
CA LYS A 23 4.42 20.29 -10.07
C LYS A 23 5.53 20.85 -9.19
N ALA A 24 6.52 20.05 -8.85
CA ALA A 24 7.67 20.43 -8.03
C ALA A 24 8.85 19.48 -8.28
N ASN A 25 10.07 19.91 -7.93
CA ASN A 25 11.23 19.05 -7.99
C ASN A 25 11.07 17.86 -7.04
N ALA A 26 11.57 16.69 -7.45
CA ALA A 26 11.55 15.49 -6.62
C ALA A 26 12.18 15.77 -5.23
N GLY A 27 11.50 15.32 -4.17
CA GLY A 27 11.97 15.51 -2.80
C GLY A 27 11.81 16.92 -2.20
N SER A 28 11.32 17.91 -2.97
CA SER A 28 11.21 19.30 -2.48
C SER A 28 9.91 19.59 -1.71
N ARG A 29 8.86 18.81 -1.95
CA ARG A 29 7.55 18.95 -1.30
C ARG A 29 6.88 17.59 -1.12
N PHE A 30 6.13 17.46 -0.03
CA PHE A 30 5.20 16.36 0.15
C PHE A 30 3.82 16.76 -0.37
N TYR A 31 3.26 15.91 -1.23
CA TYR A 31 1.86 15.93 -1.63
C TYR A 31 1.27 14.56 -1.45
N TYR A 32 0.15 14.47 -0.75
CA TYR A 32 -0.62 13.24 -0.71
C TYR A 32 -1.27 13.01 -2.07
N GLU A 33 -0.90 11.92 -2.73
CA GLU A 33 -1.42 11.56 -4.05
C GLU A 33 -1.60 10.05 -4.17
N ASN A 34 -2.81 9.62 -4.48
CA ASN A 34 -3.17 8.21 -4.59
C ASN A 34 -2.40 7.50 -5.71
N LEU A 35 -2.15 8.17 -6.83
CA LEU A 35 -1.37 7.59 -7.92
C LEU A 35 0.08 7.33 -7.52
N CYS A 36 0.67 8.16 -6.65
CA CYS A 36 2.00 7.90 -6.11
C CYS A 36 2.04 6.60 -5.30
N THR A 37 1.05 6.39 -4.43
CA THR A 37 0.93 5.15 -3.65
C THR A 37 0.69 3.94 -4.55
N TYR A 38 -0.15 4.08 -5.57
CA TYR A 38 -0.33 3.05 -6.59
C TYR A 38 0.99 2.68 -7.28
N MET A 39 1.78 3.69 -7.69
CA MET A 39 3.07 3.46 -8.35
C MET A 39 4.09 2.77 -7.45
N LEU A 40 4.10 3.05 -6.14
CA LEU A 40 4.92 2.30 -5.18
C LEU A 40 4.56 0.81 -5.18
N GLY A 41 3.27 0.49 -5.20
CA GLY A 41 2.80 -0.88 -5.36
C GLY A 41 3.30 -1.52 -6.66
N ARG A 42 3.21 -0.79 -7.79
CA ARG A 42 3.71 -1.27 -9.10
C ARG A 42 5.21 -1.56 -9.09
N VAL A 43 6.00 -0.75 -8.36
CA VAL A 43 7.44 -1.01 -8.20
C VAL A 43 7.66 -2.32 -7.46
N VAL A 44 6.97 -2.55 -6.35
CA VAL A 44 7.07 -3.80 -5.59
C VAL A 44 6.67 -5.00 -6.44
N GLU A 45 5.54 -4.92 -7.15
CA GLU A 45 5.08 -6.00 -8.05
C GLU A 45 6.11 -6.28 -9.17
N LYS A 46 6.70 -5.22 -9.75
CA LYS A 46 7.71 -5.37 -10.81
C LYS A 46 8.99 -6.05 -10.31
N VAL A 47 9.46 -5.66 -9.13
CA VAL A 47 10.71 -6.18 -8.57
C VAL A 47 10.53 -7.59 -8.02
N SER A 48 9.39 -7.88 -7.40
CA SER A 48 9.10 -9.20 -6.80
C SER A 48 8.60 -10.24 -7.80
N GLY A 49 8.03 -9.79 -8.92
CA GLY A 49 7.32 -10.66 -9.86
C GLY A 49 5.98 -11.19 -9.34
N GLN A 50 5.45 -10.62 -8.27
CA GLN A 50 4.21 -11.04 -7.62
C GLN A 50 3.24 -9.87 -7.52
N ILE A 51 1.93 -10.12 -7.56
CA ILE A 51 0.94 -9.09 -7.20
C ILE A 51 1.07 -8.76 -5.69
N MET A 52 0.72 -7.53 -5.29
CA MET A 52 0.95 -7.04 -3.94
C MET A 52 0.30 -7.93 -2.87
N LEU A 53 -0.90 -8.45 -3.13
CA LEU A 53 -1.58 -9.34 -2.19
C LEU A 53 -0.77 -10.60 -1.91
N ASP A 54 -0.26 -11.27 -2.95
CA ASP A 54 0.54 -12.48 -2.83
C ASP A 54 1.91 -12.18 -2.20
N TYR A 55 2.50 -11.04 -2.54
CA TYR A 55 3.76 -10.58 -1.94
C TYR A 55 3.65 -10.38 -0.42
N LEU A 56 2.56 -9.71 0.02
CA LEU A 56 2.35 -9.40 1.44
C LEU A 56 1.80 -10.57 2.24
N LYS A 57 1.17 -11.55 1.59
CA LYS A 57 0.57 -12.67 2.30
C LYS A 57 1.54 -13.35 3.27
N PRO A 58 2.67 -13.93 2.89
CA PRO A 58 3.60 -14.57 3.81
C PRO A 58 4.39 -13.58 4.69
N ARG A 59 4.50 -12.31 4.28
CA ARG A 59 5.35 -11.32 4.94
C ARG A 59 4.61 -10.51 6.01
N LEU A 60 3.31 -10.31 5.81
CA LEU A 60 2.47 -9.48 6.67
C LEU A 60 1.20 -10.20 7.11
N PHE A 61 0.36 -10.61 6.16
CA PHE A 61 -0.98 -11.08 6.48
C PHE A 61 -0.98 -12.37 7.29
N ASP A 62 -0.21 -13.38 6.90
CA ASP A 62 -0.13 -14.64 7.63
C ASP A 62 0.46 -14.44 9.04
N LYS A 63 1.45 -13.55 9.18
CA LYS A 63 2.08 -13.22 10.47
C LYS A 63 1.13 -12.48 11.43
N LEU A 64 0.23 -11.66 10.88
CA LEU A 64 -0.79 -10.96 11.64
C LEU A 64 -2.10 -11.77 11.76
N GLU A 65 -2.10 -13.04 11.33
CA GLU A 65 -3.29 -13.90 11.33
C GLU A 65 -4.47 -13.28 10.55
N ILE A 66 -4.17 -12.54 9.48
CA ILE A 66 -5.13 -12.02 8.53
C ILE A 66 -5.34 -13.09 7.46
N THR A 67 -6.46 -13.80 7.54
CA THR A 67 -6.66 -15.04 6.77
C THR A 67 -7.30 -14.83 5.40
N ASN A 68 -8.08 -13.78 5.24
CA ASN A 68 -8.86 -13.55 4.02
C ASN A 68 -8.85 -12.07 3.59
N PRO A 69 -7.68 -11.44 3.40
CA PRO A 69 -7.62 -10.08 2.90
C PRO A 69 -8.16 -10.02 1.48
N GLN A 70 -9.02 -9.03 1.21
CA GLN A 70 -9.52 -8.77 -0.13
C GLN A 70 -8.94 -7.45 -0.61
N TRP A 71 -8.41 -7.39 -1.82
CA TRP A 71 -7.86 -6.16 -2.36
C TRP A 71 -8.34 -5.93 -3.79
N ASN A 72 -8.81 -4.73 -4.08
CA ASN A 72 -9.28 -4.37 -5.41
C ASN A 72 -8.13 -4.44 -6.43
N MET A 73 -8.47 -4.93 -7.62
CA MET A 73 -7.55 -5.00 -8.75
C MET A 73 -7.90 -3.94 -9.79
N CYS A 74 -6.88 -3.41 -10.45
CA CYS A 74 -7.06 -2.58 -11.63
C CYS A 74 -7.37 -3.45 -12.86
N PRO A 75 -7.99 -2.88 -13.91
CA PRO A 75 -8.28 -3.61 -15.14
C PRO A 75 -7.05 -4.28 -15.78
N GLY A 76 -5.86 -3.73 -15.59
CA GLY A 76 -4.59 -4.28 -16.05
C GLY A 76 -4.05 -5.47 -15.23
N GLY A 77 -4.80 -5.98 -14.24
CA GLY A 77 -4.39 -7.12 -13.41
C GLY A 77 -3.40 -6.81 -12.31
N HIS A 78 -3.24 -5.53 -11.95
CA HIS A 78 -2.40 -5.05 -10.85
C HIS A 78 -3.22 -4.68 -9.63
N THR A 79 -2.64 -4.85 -8.44
CA THR A 79 -3.30 -4.47 -7.19
C THR A 79 -3.51 -2.95 -7.13
N PHE A 80 -4.72 -2.51 -6.76
CA PHE A 80 -5.01 -1.10 -6.58
C PHE A 80 -4.45 -0.59 -5.24
N CYS A 81 -3.14 -0.41 -5.17
CA CYS A 81 -2.43 -0.04 -3.94
C CYS A 81 -2.75 1.37 -3.40
N ALA A 82 -3.55 2.15 -4.11
CA ALA A 82 -4.04 3.44 -3.62
C ALA A 82 -5.21 3.30 -2.61
N GLY A 83 -5.79 2.12 -2.49
CA GLY A 83 -6.91 1.83 -1.59
C GLY A 83 -7.55 0.49 -1.91
N GLY A 84 -8.76 0.27 -1.37
CA GLY A 84 -9.54 -0.92 -1.69
C GLY A 84 -9.03 -2.22 -1.06
N LEU A 85 -8.26 -2.14 0.02
CA LEU A 85 -7.98 -3.28 0.89
C LEU A 85 -9.11 -3.41 1.91
N TYR A 86 -9.72 -4.59 1.97
CA TYR A 86 -10.81 -4.93 2.88
C TYR A 86 -10.31 -5.88 3.96
N LEU A 87 -10.44 -5.46 5.18
CA LEU A 87 -10.11 -6.22 6.39
C LEU A 87 -11.27 -6.11 7.37
N THR A 88 -11.39 -7.07 8.27
CA THR A 88 -12.25 -6.91 9.44
C THR A 88 -11.67 -5.87 10.40
N THR A 89 -12.50 -5.32 11.28
CA THR A 89 -12.04 -4.38 12.32
C THR A 89 -10.97 -5.01 13.21
N GLU A 90 -11.12 -6.29 13.53
CA GLU A 90 -10.14 -7.04 14.32
C GLU A 90 -8.81 -7.18 13.59
N GLU A 91 -8.82 -7.56 12.32
CA GLU A 91 -7.60 -7.66 11.50
C GLU A 91 -6.88 -6.32 11.35
N LEU A 92 -7.65 -5.24 11.13
CA LEU A 92 -7.09 -3.89 11.08
C LEU A 92 -6.47 -3.47 12.43
N SER A 93 -7.09 -3.86 13.56
CA SER A 93 -6.55 -3.57 14.89
C SER A 93 -5.20 -4.24 15.13
N ARG A 94 -4.94 -5.41 14.56
CA ARG A 94 -3.65 -6.11 14.67
C ARG A 94 -2.53 -5.33 13.98
N ILE A 95 -2.81 -4.68 12.85
CA ILE A 95 -1.87 -3.75 12.21
C ILE A 95 -1.56 -2.58 13.16
N GLY A 96 -2.59 -1.99 13.76
CA GLY A 96 -2.42 -0.90 14.73
C GLY A 96 -1.60 -1.31 15.96
N VAL A 97 -1.85 -2.49 16.51
CA VAL A 97 -1.07 -3.06 17.65
C VAL A 97 0.39 -3.27 17.25
N THR A 98 0.64 -3.78 16.05
CA THR A 98 2.00 -3.96 15.52
C THR A 98 2.77 -2.64 15.47
N LEU A 99 2.13 -1.58 14.97
CA LEU A 99 2.75 -0.24 14.94
C LEU A 99 2.98 0.31 16.36
N LEU A 100 2.01 0.14 17.25
CA LEU A 100 2.14 0.57 18.66
C LEU A 100 3.29 -0.15 19.40
N GLN A 101 3.57 -1.37 19.02
CA GLN A 101 4.66 -2.21 19.57
C GLN A 101 5.96 -2.09 18.74
N ASN A 102 6.21 -0.97 18.09
CA ASN A 102 7.42 -0.73 17.29
C ASN A 102 7.66 -1.80 16.21
N GLY A 103 6.60 -2.25 15.57
CA GLY A 103 6.66 -3.23 14.49
C GLY A 103 6.68 -4.69 14.94
N VAL A 104 6.49 -4.97 16.23
CA VAL A 104 6.44 -6.35 16.79
C VAL A 104 4.97 -6.82 16.89
N TYR A 105 4.73 -8.08 16.55
CA TYR A 105 3.48 -8.78 16.83
C TYR A 105 3.78 -10.21 17.32
N LYS A 106 3.23 -10.60 18.48
CA LYS A 106 3.46 -11.93 19.11
C LYS A 106 4.95 -12.32 19.13
N ASP A 107 5.79 -11.43 19.65
CA ASP A 107 7.24 -11.61 19.78
C ASP A 107 8.02 -11.71 18.46
N GLU A 108 7.36 -11.49 17.30
CA GLU A 108 8.03 -11.45 16.00
C GLU A 108 8.12 -10.00 15.48
N GLN A 109 9.31 -9.60 15.01
CA GLN A 109 9.50 -8.31 14.33
C GLN A 109 8.94 -8.41 12.90
N ILE A 110 7.80 -7.76 12.66
CA ILE A 110 7.09 -7.76 11.37
C ILE A 110 7.56 -6.58 10.49
N VAL A 111 7.68 -5.41 11.11
CA VAL A 111 8.13 -4.17 10.45
C VAL A 111 9.32 -3.63 11.23
N ALA A 112 10.35 -3.16 10.53
CA ALA A 112 11.54 -2.61 11.19
C ALA A 112 11.18 -1.44 12.13
N ALA A 113 11.72 -1.44 13.35
CA ALA A 113 11.37 -0.47 14.39
C ALA A 113 11.74 0.98 13.99
N ASP A 114 12.86 1.17 13.32
CA ASP A 114 13.29 2.47 12.78
C ASP A 114 12.35 3.00 11.71
N TYR A 115 11.80 2.12 10.87
CA TYR A 115 10.76 2.50 9.91
C TYR A 115 9.47 2.93 10.62
N VAL A 116 9.01 2.15 11.62
CA VAL A 116 7.83 2.54 12.41
C VAL A 116 8.04 3.90 13.07
N TRP A 117 9.21 4.14 13.65
CA TRP A 117 9.56 5.44 14.21
C TRP A 117 9.47 6.56 13.17
N SER A 118 9.98 6.33 11.97
CA SER A 118 9.99 7.34 10.90
C SER A 118 8.60 7.74 10.41
N ILE A 119 7.60 6.86 10.50
CA ILE A 119 6.22 7.14 10.06
C ILE A 119 5.31 7.69 11.15
N VAL A 120 5.68 7.54 12.43
CA VAL A 120 4.86 7.96 13.59
C VAL A 120 5.35 9.26 14.19
N CYS A 121 6.65 9.56 14.10
CA CYS A 121 7.31 10.70 14.80
C CYS A 121 7.65 11.88 13.88
N HIS A 122 6.75 12.24 12.98
CA HIS A 122 6.88 13.48 12.17
C HIS A 122 5.96 14.59 12.64
#